data_07e4abeb6310dd7798b3a405f0b31b9b
#
_entry.id   07e4abeb6310dd7798b3a405f0b31b9b
#
_cell.length_a   1.000
_cell.length_b   1.000
_cell.length_c   1.000
_cell.angle_alpha   90.00
_cell.angle_beta   90.00
_cell.angle_gamma   90.00
#
_symmetry.space_group_name_H-M   'P 1'
#
loop_
_entity.id
_entity.type
_entity.pdbx_description
1 polymer ?
#
loop_
_entity_poly.entity_id
_entity_poly.type
_entity_poly.pdbx_seq_one_letter_code
_entity_poly.pdbx_strand_id
1 'polypeptide(L)'
;MKRKKHLVKITAATVICLTVFLAVLFGNAHISAESYSVSLQNLGGPVRIVLLSDLHGKSFGRENSRLIAKIQEQTPDAIFLDGDMIDRSADPTDVQELLRLIKRLHEIAPVYFAPGNHELEYMQTDTSLLTQVAEAGAVVVN
;
A
#
# COMPACT_ATOMS: atom_id res chain seq x y z
N MET A 1 -53.02 -2.22 1.27
CA MET A 1 -52.11 -2.51 0.16
C MET A 1 -50.93 -1.52 0.05
N LYS A 2 -51.11 -0.21 0.11
CA LYS A 2 -50.03 0.81 -0.05
C LYS A 2 -48.92 0.67 1.02
N ARG A 3 -49.25 0.43 2.29
CA ARG A 3 -48.30 0.32 3.41
C ARG A 3 -47.36 -0.89 3.27
N LYS A 4 -47.84 -2.05 2.81
CA LYS A 4 -47.01 -3.24 2.53
C LYS A 4 -46.00 -2.99 1.39
N LYS A 5 -46.43 -2.31 0.32
CA LYS A 5 -45.54 -1.97 -0.80
C LYS A 5 -44.46 -0.97 -0.39
N HIS A 6 -44.77 -0.06 0.53
CA HIS A 6 -43.78 0.88 1.08
C HIS A 6 -42.76 0.20 1.97
N LEU A 7 -43.21 -0.71 2.83
CA LEU A 7 -42.32 -1.50 3.69
C LEU A 7 -41.35 -2.37 2.86
N VAL A 8 -41.84 -3.05 1.81
CA VAL A 8 -41.03 -3.85 0.89
C VAL A 8 -39.95 -2.99 0.18
N LYS A 9 -40.30 -1.78 -0.22
CA LYS A 9 -39.31 -0.86 -0.84
C LYS A 9 -38.24 -0.41 0.14
N ILE A 10 -38.59 -0.14 1.40
CA ILE A 10 -37.64 0.26 2.43
C ILE A 10 -36.71 -0.89 2.74
N THR A 11 -37.23 -2.09 2.95
CA THR A 11 -36.38 -3.28 3.22
C THR A 11 -35.44 -3.59 2.05
N ALA A 12 -35.91 -3.51 0.80
CA ALA A 12 -35.07 -3.70 -0.38
C ALA A 12 -33.94 -2.65 -0.45
N ALA A 13 -34.26 -1.38 -0.22
CA ALA A 13 -33.26 -0.31 -0.22
C ALA A 13 -32.22 -0.52 0.90
N THR A 14 -32.64 -0.90 2.10
CA THR A 14 -31.73 -1.19 3.21
C THR A 14 -30.80 -2.36 2.91
N VAL A 15 -31.30 -3.43 2.31
CA VAL A 15 -30.49 -4.59 1.90
C VAL A 15 -29.47 -4.19 0.84
N ILE A 16 -29.88 -3.41 -0.17
CA ILE A 16 -28.96 -2.92 -1.21
C ILE A 16 -27.88 -2.04 -0.59
N CYS A 17 -28.23 -1.08 0.28
CA CYS A 17 -27.24 -0.25 0.96
C CYS A 17 -26.26 -1.07 1.80
N LEU A 18 -26.75 -2.08 2.53
CA LEU A 18 -25.90 -2.95 3.34
C LEU A 18 -24.97 -3.80 2.48
N THR A 19 -25.46 -4.36 1.36
CA THR A 19 -24.60 -5.14 0.44
C THR A 19 -23.55 -4.28 -0.22
N VAL A 20 -23.87 -3.06 -0.65
CA VAL A 20 -22.89 -2.11 -1.20
C VAL A 20 -21.87 -1.72 -0.14
N PHE A 21 -22.31 -1.42 1.09
CA PHE A 21 -21.43 -1.09 2.20
C PHE A 21 -20.44 -2.23 2.52
N LEU A 22 -20.96 -3.46 2.61
CA LEU A 22 -20.12 -4.63 2.82
C LEU A 22 -19.15 -4.85 1.66
N ALA A 23 -19.59 -4.70 0.41
CA ALA A 23 -18.73 -4.84 -0.77
C ALA A 23 -17.58 -3.81 -0.77
N VAL A 24 -17.86 -2.55 -0.37
CA VAL A 24 -16.84 -1.51 -0.22
C VAL A 24 -15.86 -1.85 0.91
N LEU A 25 -16.35 -2.32 2.06
CA LEU A 25 -15.49 -2.72 3.17
C LEU A 25 -14.57 -3.90 2.77
N PHE A 26 -15.12 -4.92 2.11
CA PHE A 26 -14.33 -6.07 1.64
C PHE A 26 -13.34 -5.65 0.55
N GLY A 27 -13.74 -4.83 -0.42
CA GLY A 27 -12.87 -4.34 -1.48
C GLY A 27 -11.69 -3.54 -0.94
N ASN A 28 -11.92 -2.66 0.03
CA ASN A 28 -10.85 -1.88 0.66
C ASN A 28 -9.92 -2.69 1.58
N ALA A 29 -10.35 -3.87 2.03
CA ALA A 29 -9.55 -4.73 2.89
C ALA A 29 -8.80 -5.83 2.12
N HIS A 30 -9.11 -6.04 0.83
CA HIS A 30 -8.50 -7.08 0.02
C HIS A 30 -7.18 -6.61 -0.58
N ILE A 31 -6.14 -7.45 -0.47
CA ILE A 31 -4.85 -7.23 -1.12
C ILE A 31 -4.71 -8.31 -2.19
N SER A 32 -4.65 -7.91 -3.46
CA SER A 32 -4.32 -8.79 -4.58
C SER A 32 -2.88 -8.54 -5.03
N ALA A 33 -2.21 -9.60 -5.47
CA ALA A 33 -0.94 -9.47 -6.18
C ALA A 33 -1.19 -9.81 -7.65
N GLU A 34 -0.77 -8.92 -8.53
CA GLU A 34 -0.74 -9.16 -9.96
C GLU A 34 0.70 -9.47 -10.38
N SER A 35 0.88 -10.38 -11.33
CA SER A 35 2.20 -10.80 -11.76
C SER A 35 2.37 -10.55 -13.24
N TYR A 36 3.46 -9.91 -13.59
CA TYR A 36 3.89 -9.65 -14.97
C TYR A 36 5.27 -10.23 -15.17
N SER A 37 5.53 -10.75 -16.38
CA SER A 37 6.85 -11.29 -16.73
C SER A 37 7.40 -10.51 -17.93
N VAL A 38 8.63 -10.02 -17.78
CA VAL A 38 9.37 -9.33 -18.83
C VAL A 38 10.66 -10.08 -19.10
N SER A 39 10.90 -10.40 -20.36
CA SER A 39 12.17 -11.04 -20.77
C SER A 39 13.21 -9.98 -21.08
N LEU A 40 14.30 -10.00 -20.34
CA LEU A 40 15.46 -9.14 -20.57
C LEU A 40 16.66 -9.97 -21.02
N GLN A 41 17.39 -9.47 -22.02
CA GLN A 41 18.64 -10.09 -22.46
C GLN A 41 19.75 -9.83 -21.42
N ASN A 42 20.63 -10.81 -21.23
CA ASN A 42 21.79 -10.72 -20.32
C ASN A 42 21.49 -10.75 -18.81
N LEU A 43 20.28 -11.15 -18.38
CA LEU A 43 20.08 -11.53 -16.99
C LEU A 43 20.62 -12.95 -16.75
N GLY A 44 21.42 -13.12 -15.69
CA GLY A 44 21.99 -14.42 -15.30
C GLY A 44 20.96 -15.43 -14.77
N GLY A 45 19.68 -15.03 -14.60
CA GLY A 45 18.58 -15.86 -14.11
C GLY A 45 17.31 -15.01 -13.87
N PRO A 46 16.22 -15.63 -13.46
CA PRO A 46 14.99 -14.92 -13.13
C PRO A 46 15.21 -14.06 -11.87
N VAL A 47 14.75 -12.81 -11.93
CA VAL A 47 14.73 -11.87 -10.80
C VAL A 47 13.27 -11.51 -10.53
N ARG A 48 12.83 -11.60 -9.27
CA ARG A 48 11.49 -11.25 -8.84
C ARG A 48 11.49 -9.96 -8.07
N ILE A 49 10.77 -8.98 -8.59
CA ILE A 49 10.62 -7.67 -7.97
C ILE A 49 9.17 -7.53 -7.51
N VAL A 50 8.97 -7.07 -6.27
CA VAL A 50 7.67 -6.58 -5.80
C VAL A 50 7.69 -5.07 -5.89
N LEU A 51 6.66 -4.50 -6.57
CA LEU A 51 6.44 -3.07 -6.69
C LEU A 51 5.21 -2.68 -5.87
N LEU A 52 5.36 -1.64 -5.04
CA LEU A 52 4.26 -0.97 -4.34
C LEU A 52 4.26 0.50 -4.70
N SER A 53 3.08 1.05 -4.96
CA SER A 53 2.85 2.49 -5.14
C SER A 53 1.52 2.89 -4.50
N ASP A 54 1.30 4.19 -4.32
CA ASP A 54 0.00 4.79 -3.96
C ASP A 54 -0.62 4.20 -2.68
N LEU A 55 0.20 3.97 -1.66
CA LEU A 55 -0.30 3.47 -0.37
C LEU A 55 -1.08 4.55 0.40
N HIS A 56 -0.65 5.83 0.27
CA HIS A 56 -1.29 7.00 0.90
C HIS A 56 -1.56 6.81 2.40
N GLY A 57 -0.58 6.28 3.14
CA GLY A 57 -0.71 6.02 4.58
C GLY A 57 -1.68 4.89 4.94
N LYS A 58 -2.25 4.17 3.95
CA LYS A 58 -3.19 3.08 4.21
C LYS A 58 -2.48 1.88 4.85
N SER A 59 -3.04 1.39 5.94
CA SER A 59 -2.54 0.20 6.63
C SER A 59 -3.38 -1.04 6.35
N PHE A 60 -2.71 -2.17 6.11
CA PHE A 60 -3.33 -3.47 5.88
C PHE A 60 -3.08 -4.42 7.05
N GLY A 61 -4.00 -4.39 8.00
CA GLY A 61 -3.85 -5.06 9.29
C GLY A 61 -2.96 -4.27 10.26
N ARG A 62 -2.80 -4.79 11.46
CA ARG A 62 -1.97 -4.12 12.47
C ARG A 62 -0.52 -4.06 11.96
N GLU A 63 0.06 -2.85 11.94
CA GLU A 63 1.43 -2.63 11.49
C GLU A 63 1.71 -3.22 10.09
N ASN A 64 0.75 -3.13 9.19
CA ASN A 64 0.83 -3.66 7.84
C ASN A 64 1.10 -5.18 7.75
N SER A 65 0.77 -5.95 8.80
CA SER A 65 1.08 -7.38 8.88
C SER A 65 0.54 -8.20 7.69
N ARG A 66 -0.64 -7.85 7.17
CA ARG A 66 -1.24 -8.53 6.01
C ARG A 66 -0.50 -8.20 4.71
N LEU A 67 -0.08 -6.93 4.54
CA LEU A 67 0.70 -6.49 3.38
C LEU A 67 2.07 -7.19 3.38
N ILE A 68 2.75 -7.18 4.51
CA ILE A 68 4.07 -7.80 4.68
C ILE A 68 3.99 -9.30 4.40
N ALA A 69 3.00 -10.01 4.96
CA ALA A 69 2.80 -11.43 4.68
C ALA A 69 2.57 -11.68 3.18
N LYS A 70 1.78 -10.82 2.52
CA LYS A 70 1.51 -10.94 1.08
C LYS A 70 2.75 -10.73 0.22
N ILE A 71 3.63 -9.80 0.62
CA ILE A 71 4.92 -9.56 -0.03
C ILE A 71 5.86 -10.74 0.19
N GLN A 72 5.94 -11.25 1.41
CA GLN A 72 6.79 -12.39 1.76
C GLN A 72 6.41 -13.66 1.00
N GLU A 73 5.11 -13.90 0.77
CA GLU A 73 4.60 -15.00 -0.08
C GLU A 73 5.14 -14.93 -1.51
N GLN A 74 5.50 -13.73 -2.01
CA GLN A 74 6.04 -13.57 -3.35
C GLN A 74 7.52 -13.95 -3.43
N THR A 75 8.23 -14.12 -2.31
CA THR A 75 9.68 -14.41 -2.29
C THR A 75 10.48 -13.47 -3.18
N PRO A 76 10.41 -12.15 -2.97
CA PRO A 76 11.07 -11.17 -3.83
C PRO A 76 12.59 -11.17 -3.65
N ASP A 77 13.31 -10.88 -4.75
CA ASP A 77 14.74 -10.55 -4.73
C ASP A 77 14.97 -9.07 -4.44
N ALA A 78 13.98 -8.22 -4.70
CA ALA A 78 13.98 -6.79 -4.37
C ALA A 78 12.55 -6.27 -4.21
N ILE A 79 12.40 -5.19 -3.40
CA ILE A 79 11.12 -4.51 -3.18
C ILE A 79 11.30 -3.04 -3.56
N PHE A 80 10.43 -2.53 -4.42
CA PHE A 80 10.40 -1.15 -4.85
C PHE A 80 9.17 -0.46 -4.27
N LEU A 81 9.39 0.67 -3.59
CA LEU A 81 8.36 1.60 -3.13
C LEU A 81 8.40 2.78 -4.09
N ASP A 82 7.44 2.81 -5.02
CA ASP A 82 7.44 3.71 -6.18
C ASP A 82 6.47 4.88 -5.98
N GLY A 83 6.75 5.66 -4.93
CA GLY A 83 6.07 6.91 -4.62
C GLY A 83 4.68 6.78 -4.02
N ASP A 84 4.23 7.91 -3.48
CA ASP A 84 2.92 8.12 -2.86
C ASP A 84 2.60 7.11 -1.74
N MET A 85 3.64 6.79 -0.97
CA MET A 85 3.52 5.91 0.21
C MET A 85 2.81 6.61 1.36
N ILE A 86 3.03 7.94 1.50
CA ILE A 86 2.32 8.81 2.45
C ILE A 86 1.44 9.81 1.70
N ASP A 87 0.50 10.43 2.40
CA ASP A 87 -0.26 11.55 1.86
C ASP A 87 0.55 12.86 2.02
N ARG A 88 0.26 13.87 1.18
CA ARG A 88 0.85 15.21 1.32
C ARG A 88 0.57 15.87 2.66
N SER A 89 -0.53 15.51 3.29
CA SER A 89 -0.99 15.96 4.61
C SER A 89 -0.61 15.01 5.74
N ALA A 90 0.32 14.07 5.49
CA ALA A 90 0.78 13.10 6.47
C ALA A 90 1.23 13.76 7.76
N ASP A 91 0.89 13.18 8.88
CA ASP A 91 1.39 13.58 10.17
C ASP A 91 2.65 12.78 10.57
N PRO A 92 3.33 13.12 11.67
CA PRO A 92 4.50 12.37 12.12
C PRO A 92 4.22 10.89 12.40
N THR A 93 2.97 10.51 12.70
CA THR A 93 2.57 9.11 12.93
C THR A 93 2.58 8.32 11.62
N ASP A 94 2.07 8.92 10.55
CA ASP A 94 2.07 8.32 9.20
C ASP A 94 3.49 8.06 8.71
N VAL A 95 4.38 9.03 8.91
CA VAL A 95 5.82 8.88 8.59
C VAL A 95 6.43 7.73 9.40
N GLN A 96 6.16 7.66 10.71
CA GLN A 96 6.66 6.58 11.55
C GLN A 96 6.12 5.21 11.13
N GLU A 97 4.89 5.13 10.62
CA GLU A 97 4.34 3.89 10.07
C GLU A 97 5.04 3.47 8.78
N LEU A 98 5.33 4.42 7.87
CA LEU A 98 6.14 4.16 6.68
C LEU A 98 7.53 3.64 7.05
N LEU A 99 8.22 4.28 8.00
CA LEU A 99 9.56 3.87 8.42
C LEU A 99 9.55 2.47 9.06
N ARG A 100 8.52 2.15 9.85
CA ARG A 100 8.33 0.78 10.38
C ARG A 100 8.10 -0.24 9.27
N LEU A 101 7.28 0.11 8.28
CA LEU A 101 7.05 -0.74 7.11
C LEU A 101 8.36 -1.03 6.37
N ILE A 102 9.15 0.00 6.06
CA ILE A 102 10.45 -0.12 5.38
C ILE A 102 11.38 -1.07 6.15
N LYS A 103 11.52 -0.89 7.45
CA LYS A 103 12.37 -1.77 8.29
C LYS A 103 11.97 -3.23 8.16
N ARG A 104 10.67 -3.53 8.22
CA ARG A 104 10.17 -4.90 8.12
C ARG A 104 10.29 -5.47 6.71
N LEU A 105 10.12 -4.65 5.68
CA LEU A 105 10.34 -5.07 4.29
C LEU A 105 11.82 -5.36 4.02
N HIS A 106 12.71 -4.56 4.61
CA HIS A 106 14.17 -4.76 4.51
C HIS A 106 14.63 -6.10 5.11
N GLU A 107 13.91 -6.65 6.08
CA GLU A 107 14.16 -8.00 6.61
C GLU A 107 13.84 -9.12 5.59
N ILE A 108 13.04 -8.81 4.55
CA ILE A 108 12.63 -9.77 3.51
C ILE A 108 13.56 -9.70 2.31
N ALA A 109 13.82 -8.51 1.78
CA ALA A 109 14.64 -8.26 0.61
C ALA A 109 15.15 -6.80 0.60
N PRO A 110 16.17 -6.45 -0.19
CA PRO A 110 16.59 -5.06 -0.40
C PRO A 110 15.40 -4.19 -0.81
N VAL A 111 15.24 -3.03 -0.16
CA VAL A 111 14.18 -2.06 -0.41
C VAL A 111 14.75 -0.85 -1.14
N TYR A 112 14.09 -0.46 -2.22
CA TYR A 112 14.37 0.75 -2.99
C TYR A 112 13.18 1.68 -2.88
N PHE A 113 13.43 2.96 -2.64
CA PHE A 113 12.40 3.97 -2.46
C PHE A 113 12.60 5.11 -3.45
N ALA A 114 11.61 5.36 -4.29
CA ALA A 114 11.51 6.55 -5.12
C ALA A 114 10.40 7.44 -4.57
N PRO A 115 10.64 8.74 -4.27
CA PRO A 115 9.59 9.63 -3.79
C PRO A 115 8.61 9.96 -4.92
N GLY A 116 7.31 9.92 -4.62
CA GLY A 116 6.23 10.40 -5.47
C GLY A 116 5.94 11.89 -5.25
N ASN A 117 4.89 12.39 -5.90
CA ASN A 117 4.53 13.80 -5.76
C ASN A 117 4.04 14.16 -4.34
N HIS A 118 3.43 13.22 -3.62
CA HIS A 118 2.99 13.44 -2.24
C HIS A 118 4.18 13.58 -1.28
N GLU A 119 5.21 12.74 -1.40
CA GLU A 119 6.44 12.90 -0.64
C GLU A 119 7.16 14.20 -0.97
N LEU A 120 7.23 14.59 -2.26
CA LEU A 120 7.85 15.84 -2.67
C LEU A 120 7.11 17.06 -2.11
N GLU A 121 5.77 17.04 -2.04
CA GLU A 121 4.98 18.08 -1.39
C GLU A 121 5.20 18.09 0.14
N TYR A 122 5.18 16.93 0.79
CA TYR A 122 5.45 16.79 2.23
C TYR A 122 6.84 17.34 2.60
N MET A 123 7.85 17.07 1.78
CA MET A 123 9.22 17.54 1.99
C MET A 123 9.41 19.05 1.91
N GLN A 124 8.42 19.83 1.44
CA GLN A 124 8.45 21.29 1.55
C GLN A 124 8.32 21.75 3.01
N THR A 125 7.78 20.90 3.89
CA THR A 125 7.64 21.16 5.33
C THR A 125 8.63 20.38 6.18
N ASP A 126 9.02 19.19 5.75
CA ASP A 126 10.00 18.32 6.45
C ASP A 126 10.98 17.70 5.46
N THR A 127 12.14 18.31 5.32
CA THR A 127 13.22 17.87 4.42
C THR A 127 13.94 16.60 4.91
N SER A 128 13.67 16.12 6.11
CA SER A 128 14.37 14.96 6.70
C SER A 128 13.81 13.61 6.24
N LEU A 129 12.67 13.58 5.55
CA LEU A 129 11.99 12.33 5.16
C LEU A 129 12.92 11.32 4.47
N LEU A 130 13.64 11.75 3.43
CA LEU A 130 14.51 10.83 2.67
C LEU A 130 15.69 10.32 3.51
N THR A 131 16.20 11.13 4.42
CA THR A 131 17.22 10.69 5.37
C THR A 131 16.66 9.62 6.30
N GLN A 132 15.47 9.84 6.86
CA GLN A 132 14.81 8.86 7.73
C GLN A 132 14.48 7.56 6.98
N VAL A 133 14.06 7.64 5.72
CA VAL A 133 13.81 6.49 4.84
C VAL A 133 15.10 5.67 4.62
N ALA A 134 16.22 6.34 4.35
CA ALA A 134 17.51 5.68 4.21
C ALA A 134 17.97 5.03 5.52
N GLU A 135 17.80 5.71 6.65
CA GLU A 135 18.10 5.16 7.99
C GLU A 135 17.19 3.96 8.35
N ALA A 136 16.00 3.90 7.80
CA ALA A 136 15.10 2.76 7.95
C ALA A 136 15.52 1.53 7.11
N GLY A 137 16.52 1.67 6.22
CA GLY A 137 17.11 0.60 5.44
C GLY A 137 16.76 0.58 3.96
N ALA A 138 16.08 1.62 3.44
CA ALA A 138 15.84 1.71 2.01
C ALA A 138 16.97 2.45 1.27
N VAL A 139 17.24 2.01 0.05
CA VAL A 139 18.07 2.76 -0.90
C VAL A 139 17.17 3.79 -1.59
N VAL A 140 17.44 5.07 -1.35
CA VAL A 140 16.70 6.16 -2.00
C VAL A 140 17.17 6.28 -3.46
N VAL A 141 16.20 6.23 -4.37
CA VAL A 141 16.42 6.36 -5.83
C VAL A 141 15.80 7.69 -6.28
N ASN A 142 16.59 8.53 -6.95
CA ASN A 142 16.17 9.83 -7.49
C ASN A 142 16.15 9.79 -9.01
#